data_9379e7a2a81df1865a3fca4783cc796e
#
_entry.id   9379e7a2a81df1865a3fca4783cc796e
#
_cell.length_a   1.000
_cell.length_b   1.000
_cell.length_c   1.000
_cell.angle_alpha   90.00
_cell.angle_beta   90.00
_cell.angle_gamma   90.00
#
_symmetry.space_group_name_H-M   'P 1'
#
loop_
_entity.id
_entity.type
_entity.pdbx_description
1 polymer ?
#
loop_
_entity_poly.entity_id
_entity_poly.type
_entity_poly.pdbx_seq_one_letter_code
_entity_poly.pdbx_strand_id
1 'polypeptide(L)'
;MFVILKLIKPFFLPPTLILLGMVFCLWLLLRKRWRWGTIILTATLGIYYLLSTGPVNYLLVRSLETATPIFLGTDDSGAKPEAIVILAGGAWRSGPTRPRDELSGPSWRRLWRGLELYRERDGKIPILYSGGNGELFDRAPIEANLTRGYALTSGIPESDFMIETTSRNTYENIRETKKILDHKFPSSDPHHIILITSSIHMPRAVLIAKKAGLAPIPEPADFLVRSTSFGLLDFFPSAETFLNSTRCLNEWVGIVAYRIMGRL
;
A
#
# COMPACT_ATOMS: atom_id res chain seq x y z
N MET A 1 20.52 2.56 2.21
CA MET A 1 19.35 3.15 2.92
C MET A 1 18.11 2.27 2.88
N PHE A 2 17.67 1.75 1.73
CA PHE A 2 16.49 0.86 1.61
C PHE A 2 16.56 -0.36 2.56
N VAL A 3 17.67 -1.11 2.57
CA VAL A 3 17.88 -2.31 3.42
C VAL A 3 17.74 -1.97 4.90
N ILE A 4 18.39 -0.90 5.35
CA ILE A 4 18.36 -0.45 6.75
C ILE A 4 16.92 -0.13 7.18
N LEU A 5 16.19 0.62 6.37
CA LEU A 5 14.78 0.95 6.67
C LEU A 5 13.90 -0.31 6.70
N LYS A 6 14.14 -1.27 5.80
CA LYS A 6 13.39 -2.52 5.77
C LYS A 6 13.64 -3.38 7.01
N LEU A 7 14.86 -3.35 7.57
CA LEU A 7 15.23 -4.08 8.80
C LEU A 7 14.77 -3.38 10.08
N ILE A 8 14.79 -2.05 10.11
CA ILE A 8 14.43 -1.28 11.33
C ILE A 8 12.92 -1.14 11.48
N LYS A 9 12.18 -0.97 10.37
CA LYS A 9 10.75 -0.69 10.39
C LYS A 9 9.91 -1.70 11.19
N PRO A 10 10.14 -3.03 11.14
CA PRO A 10 9.38 -4.00 11.95
C PRO A 10 9.42 -3.75 13.45
N PHE A 11 10.50 -3.13 13.97
CA PHE A 11 10.63 -2.84 15.41
C PHE A 11 9.65 -1.77 15.90
N PHE A 12 9.08 -0.97 15.00
CA PHE A 12 8.09 0.05 15.31
C PHE A 12 6.64 -0.41 15.08
N LEU A 13 6.45 -1.67 14.69
CA LEU A 13 5.13 -2.21 14.41
C LEU A 13 4.58 -3.01 15.59
N PRO A 14 3.23 -3.05 15.76
CA PRO A 14 2.58 -3.70 16.89
C PRO A 14 3.06 -5.11 17.22
N PRO A 15 3.25 -6.04 16.27
CA PRO A 15 3.69 -7.40 16.62
C PRO A 15 4.99 -7.43 17.41
N THR A 16 6.00 -6.66 16.96
CA THR A 16 7.30 -6.62 17.65
C THR A 16 7.22 -5.86 18.96
N LEU A 17 6.49 -4.74 19.02
CA LEU A 17 6.33 -3.96 20.25
C LEU A 17 5.60 -4.76 21.34
N ILE A 18 4.57 -5.52 20.98
CA ILE A 18 3.83 -6.40 21.87
C ILE A 18 4.76 -7.50 22.40
N LEU A 19 5.53 -8.15 21.52
CA LEU A 19 6.50 -9.16 21.93
C LEU A 19 7.54 -8.60 22.92
N LEU A 20 8.11 -7.43 22.61
CA LEU A 20 9.06 -6.74 23.49
C LEU A 20 8.42 -6.37 24.84
N GLY A 21 7.17 -5.91 24.82
CA GLY A 21 6.41 -5.63 26.05
C GLY A 21 6.22 -6.88 26.92
N MET A 22 5.90 -8.04 26.30
CA MET A 22 5.79 -9.31 26.99
C MET A 22 7.12 -9.77 27.60
N VAL A 23 8.22 -9.68 26.84
CA VAL A 23 9.58 -10.03 27.32
C VAL A 23 9.98 -9.12 28.47
N PHE A 24 9.73 -7.82 28.37
CA PHE A 24 10.04 -6.86 29.42
C PHE A 24 9.18 -7.10 30.68
N CYS A 25 7.89 -7.42 30.51
CA CYS A 25 7.02 -7.83 31.60
C CYS A 25 7.60 -9.05 32.34
N LEU A 26 7.98 -10.11 31.59
CA LEU A 26 8.56 -11.31 32.17
C LEU A 26 9.84 -11.00 32.99
N TRP A 27 10.71 -10.16 32.42
CA TRP A 27 11.93 -9.70 33.11
C TRP A 27 11.62 -8.97 34.42
N LEU A 28 10.60 -8.09 34.45
CA LEU A 28 10.17 -7.40 35.68
C LEU A 28 9.63 -8.37 36.74
N LEU A 29 8.84 -9.38 36.33
CA LEU A 29 8.30 -10.40 37.22
C LEU A 29 9.41 -11.27 37.84
N LEU A 30 10.40 -11.67 37.03
CA LEU A 30 11.58 -12.41 37.53
C LEU A 30 12.42 -11.57 38.49
N ARG A 31 12.44 -10.24 38.32
CA ARG A 31 13.07 -9.29 39.26
C ARG A 31 12.20 -8.95 40.45
N LYS A 32 11.10 -9.68 40.69
CA LYS A 32 10.13 -9.47 41.77
C LYS A 32 9.52 -8.06 41.80
N ARG A 33 9.50 -7.37 40.68
CA ARG A 33 8.89 -6.04 40.52
C ARG A 33 7.43 -6.18 40.06
N TRP A 34 6.63 -6.89 40.87
CA TRP A 34 5.27 -7.32 40.53
C TRP A 34 4.36 -6.17 40.03
N ARG A 35 4.38 -5.02 40.72
CA ARG A 35 3.52 -3.85 40.34
C ARG A 35 3.79 -3.40 38.92
N TRP A 36 5.06 -3.20 38.54
CA TRP A 36 5.45 -2.77 37.21
C TRP A 36 5.21 -3.86 36.17
N GLY A 37 5.48 -5.11 36.52
CA GLY A 37 5.18 -6.26 35.66
C GLY A 37 3.67 -6.32 35.30
N THR A 38 2.79 -6.18 36.31
CA THR A 38 1.34 -6.18 36.09
C THR A 38 0.90 -4.99 35.21
N ILE A 39 1.42 -3.78 35.44
CA ILE A 39 1.08 -2.61 34.64
C ILE A 39 1.47 -2.83 33.16
N ILE A 40 2.70 -3.29 32.91
CA ILE A 40 3.17 -3.54 31.54
C ILE A 40 2.36 -4.65 30.87
N LEU A 41 2.06 -5.72 31.59
CA LEU A 41 1.22 -6.81 31.06
C LEU A 41 -0.17 -6.32 30.66
N THR A 42 -0.85 -5.59 31.56
CA THR A 42 -2.18 -5.04 31.30
C THR A 42 -2.17 -4.08 30.11
N ALA A 43 -1.18 -3.19 30.04
CA ALA A 43 -1.03 -2.27 28.91
C ALA A 43 -0.81 -3.01 27.58
N THR A 44 0.08 -4.02 27.58
CA THR A 44 0.39 -4.82 26.38
C THR A 44 -0.82 -5.60 25.89
N LEU A 45 -1.56 -6.25 26.80
CA LEU A 45 -2.79 -6.97 26.48
C LEU A 45 -3.90 -6.02 26.03
N GLY A 46 -4.02 -4.84 26.65
CA GLY A 46 -4.96 -3.82 26.25
C GLY A 46 -4.69 -3.31 24.82
N ILE A 47 -3.44 -3.02 24.48
CA ILE A 47 -3.05 -2.60 23.12
C ILE A 47 -3.34 -3.72 22.11
N TYR A 48 -2.98 -4.96 22.41
CA TYR A 48 -3.30 -6.10 21.55
C TYR A 48 -4.81 -6.23 21.33
N TYR A 49 -5.60 -6.18 22.40
CA TYR A 49 -7.06 -6.26 22.33
C TYR A 49 -7.62 -5.15 21.44
N LEU A 50 -7.29 -3.89 21.72
CA LEU A 50 -7.78 -2.74 20.98
C LEU A 50 -7.46 -2.84 19.47
N LEU A 51 -6.22 -3.18 19.12
CA LEU A 51 -5.80 -3.31 17.71
C LEU A 51 -6.41 -4.54 17.02
N SER A 52 -6.95 -5.49 17.77
CA SER A 52 -7.58 -6.72 17.26
C SER A 52 -9.11 -6.59 17.12
N THR A 53 -9.72 -5.47 17.51
CA THR A 53 -11.17 -5.26 17.48
C THR A 53 -11.63 -4.37 16.31
N GLY A 54 -12.84 -4.63 15.81
CA GLY A 54 -13.45 -3.91 14.68
C GLY A 54 -13.52 -2.40 14.84
N PRO A 55 -14.00 -1.84 15.95
CA PRO A 55 -14.12 -0.39 16.12
C PRO A 55 -12.80 0.36 16.00
N VAL A 56 -11.73 -0.13 16.64
CA VAL A 56 -10.41 0.52 16.55
C VAL A 56 -9.81 0.37 15.15
N ASN A 57 -9.93 -0.82 14.55
CA ASN A 57 -9.52 -1.03 13.17
C ASN A 57 -10.24 -0.10 12.21
N TYR A 58 -11.55 0.06 12.34
CA TYR A 58 -12.34 0.98 11.53
C TYR A 58 -11.81 2.41 11.61
N LEU A 59 -11.52 2.92 12.81
CA LEU A 59 -10.98 4.26 12.99
C LEU A 59 -9.60 4.42 12.31
N LEU A 60 -8.71 3.42 12.43
CA LEU A 60 -7.41 3.43 11.79
C LEU A 60 -7.52 3.39 10.26
N VAL A 61 -8.35 2.51 9.71
CA VAL A 61 -8.56 2.40 8.27
C VAL A 61 -9.19 3.69 7.73
N ARG A 62 -10.26 4.15 8.36
CA ARG A 62 -10.95 5.38 7.98
C ARG A 62 -10.00 6.59 7.98
N SER A 63 -9.10 6.71 8.96
CA SER A 63 -8.13 7.81 9.02
C SER A 63 -7.24 7.93 7.78
N LEU A 64 -6.99 6.81 7.09
CA LEU A 64 -6.22 6.77 5.84
C LEU A 64 -7.14 6.87 4.61
N GLU A 65 -8.23 6.12 4.57
CA GLU A 65 -9.13 6.09 3.42
C GLU A 65 -9.84 7.43 3.16
N THR A 66 -10.09 8.23 4.21
CA THR A 66 -10.68 9.57 4.09
C THR A 66 -9.65 10.70 3.96
N ALA A 67 -8.37 10.42 4.15
CA ALA A 67 -7.31 11.43 4.05
C ALA A 67 -7.08 11.97 2.64
N THR A 68 -7.57 11.24 1.63
CA THR A 68 -7.46 11.63 0.23
C THR A 68 -8.86 11.72 -0.36
N PRO A 69 -9.25 12.85 -0.98
CA PRO A 69 -10.52 12.95 -1.69
C PRO A 69 -10.63 11.85 -2.74
N ILE A 70 -11.73 11.10 -2.72
CA ILE A 70 -12.03 10.11 -3.75
C ILE A 70 -12.61 10.87 -4.93
N PHE A 71 -11.95 10.83 -6.07
CA PHE A 71 -12.50 11.33 -7.33
C PHE A 71 -13.56 10.33 -7.83
N LEU A 72 -14.83 10.62 -7.55
CA LEU A 72 -15.95 9.89 -8.13
C LEU A 72 -16.17 10.32 -9.58
N GLY A 73 -15.24 9.95 -10.46
CA GLY A 73 -15.48 9.93 -11.92
C GLY A 73 -15.76 11.23 -12.68
N THR A 74 -16.00 12.35 -11.99
CA THR A 74 -16.17 13.66 -12.63
C THR A 74 -14.90 14.46 -12.47
N ASP A 75 -14.20 14.60 -13.56
CA ASP A 75 -12.99 15.42 -13.65
C ASP A 75 -13.39 16.92 -13.70
N ASP A 76 -13.77 17.47 -12.54
CA ASP A 76 -14.07 18.89 -12.41
C ASP A 76 -12.82 19.79 -12.56
N SER A 77 -11.62 19.21 -12.62
CA SER A 77 -10.38 19.96 -12.79
C SER A 77 -10.11 20.37 -14.24
N GLY A 78 -10.86 19.81 -15.22
CA GLY A 78 -10.59 19.97 -16.65
C GLY A 78 -9.27 19.34 -17.11
N ALA A 79 -8.56 18.67 -16.23
CA ALA A 79 -7.27 18.02 -16.51
C ALA A 79 -7.48 16.75 -17.34
N LYS A 80 -6.71 16.60 -18.42
CA LYS A 80 -6.70 15.38 -19.24
C LYS A 80 -5.58 14.47 -18.71
N PRO A 81 -5.90 13.35 -18.03
CA PRO A 81 -4.87 12.43 -17.57
C PRO A 81 -4.18 11.76 -18.76
N GLU A 82 -2.86 11.66 -18.69
CA GLU A 82 -1.99 11.11 -19.74
C GLU A 82 -1.77 9.60 -19.60
N ALA A 83 -1.86 9.09 -18.37
CA ALA A 83 -1.69 7.68 -18.07
C ALA A 83 -2.50 7.24 -16.85
N ILE A 84 -2.91 5.97 -16.85
CA ILE A 84 -3.39 5.25 -15.67
C ILE A 84 -2.17 4.59 -15.04
N VAL A 85 -1.72 5.06 -13.89
CA VAL A 85 -0.55 4.56 -13.18
C VAL A 85 -0.98 3.63 -12.07
N ILE A 86 -0.61 2.35 -12.17
CA ILE A 86 -0.93 1.32 -11.18
C ILE A 86 0.33 0.99 -10.38
N LEU A 87 0.30 1.23 -9.06
CA LEU A 87 1.41 0.86 -8.19
C LEU A 87 1.32 -0.61 -7.76
N ALA A 88 2.44 -1.31 -7.81
CA ALA A 88 2.59 -2.70 -7.42
C ALA A 88 2.07 -3.00 -6.00
N GLY A 89 1.47 -4.16 -5.82
CA GLY A 89 0.87 -4.63 -4.56
C GLY A 89 1.45 -5.94 -4.02
N GLY A 90 2.30 -6.60 -4.79
CA GLY A 90 2.98 -7.85 -4.47
C GLY A 90 2.56 -9.04 -5.33
N ALA A 91 3.44 -10.02 -5.41
CA ALA A 91 3.20 -11.30 -6.06
C ALA A 91 3.77 -12.46 -5.24
N TRP A 92 3.24 -13.64 -5.46
CA TRP A 92 3.69 -14.88 -4.85
C TRP A 92 4.43 -15.73 -5.89
N ARG A 93 5.63 -16.21 -5.54
CA ARG A 93 6.38 -17.12 -6.41
C ARG A 93 5.83 -18.52 -6.40
N SER A 94 5.99 -19.19 -7.54
CA SER A 94 5.88 -20.64 -7.64
C SER A 94 6.90 -21.34 -6.73
N GLY A 95 6.54 -22.55 -6.31
CA GLY A 95 7.35 -23.35 -5.41
C GLY A 95 6.72 -24.74 -5.21
N PRO A 96 7.20 -25.54 -4.26
CA PRO A 96 6.73 -26.90 -4.09
C PRO A 96 5.22 -27.06 -3.87
N THR A 97 4.58 -26.05 -3.26
CA THR A 97 3.14 -26.05 -2.94
C THR A 97 2.33 -25.10 -3.83
N ARG A 98 2.99 -24.30 -4.68
CA ARG A 98 2.34 -23.38 -5.61
C ARG A 98 2.88 -23.63 -7.01
N PRO A 99 2.05 -24.14 -7.96
CA PRO A 99 2.54 -24.58 -9.29
C PRO A 99 2.93 -23.41 -10.22
N ARG A 100 2.50 -22.19 -9.95
CA ARG A 100 2.77 -20.99 -10.77
C ARG A 100 2.87 -19.73 -9.91
N ASP A 101 3.50 -18.71 -10.47
CA ASP A 101 3.50 -17.37 -9.87
C ASP A 101 2.09 -16.76 -9.89
N GLU A 102 1.73 -16.00 -8.86
CA GLU A 102 0.40 -15.42 -8.70
C GLU A 102 0.49 -13.99 -8.17
N LEU A 103 -0.42 -13.13 -8.61
CA LEU A 103 -0.58 -11.81 -8.01
C LEU A 103 -1.17 -11.92 -6.60
N SER A 104 -0.72 -11.05 -5.70
CA SER A 104 -1.38 -10.88 -4.41
C SER A 104 -2.81 -10.32 -4.59
N GLY A 105 -3.68 -10.52 -3.61
CA GLY A 105 -5.03 -9.96 -3.65
C GLY A 105 -5.05 -8.43 -3.87
N PRO A 106 -4.24 -7.63 -3.16
CA PRO A 106 -4.11 -6.20 -3.43
C PRO A 106 -3.67 -5.88 -4.86
N SER A 107 -2.64 -6.57 -5.38
CA SER A 107 -2.17 -6.36 -6.74
C SER A 107 -3.25 -6.65 -7.78
N TRP A 108 -3.96 -7.76 -7.59
CA TRP A 108 -5.07 -8.14 -8.46
C TRP A 108 -6.18 -7.09 -8.48
N ARG A 109 -6.62 -6.58 -7.32
CA ARG A 109 -7.68 -5.56 -7.24
C ARG A 109 -7.26 -4.23 -7.88
N ARG A 110 -5.99 -3.83 -7.75
CA ARG A 110 -5.44 -2.64 -8.41
C ARG A 110 -5.39 -2.81 -9.92
N LEU A 111 -4.89 -3.94 -10.41
CA LEU A 111 -4.87 -4.25 -11.83
C LEU A 111 -6.28 -4.23 -12.42
N TRP A 112 -7.22 -4.92 -11.77
CA TRP A 112 -8.61 -4.98 -12.21
C TRP A 112 -9.21 -3.58 -12.35
N ARG A 113 -9.05 -2.71 -11.35
CA ARG A 113 -9.54 -1.33 -11.42
C ARG A 113 -8.90 -0.55 -12.57
N GLY A 114 -7.62 -0.74 -12.84
CA GLY A 114 -6.94 -0.13 -13.98
C GLY A 114 -7.49 -0.58 -15.33
N LEU A 115 -7.80 -1.88 -15.48
CA LEU A 115 -8.41 -2.43 -16.69
C LEU A 115 -9.85 -1.92 -16.90
N GLU A 116 -10.63 -1.77 -15.82
CA GLU A 116 -11.96 -1.16 -15.87
C GLU A 116 -11.87 0.30 -16.36
N LEU A 117 -11.02 1.11 -15.73
CA LEU A 117 -10.83 2.51 -16.12
C LEU A 117 -10.36 2.68 -17.57
N TYR A 118 -9.46 1.81 -18.04
CA TYR A 118 -9.04 1.82 -19.44
C TYR A 118 -10.23 1.64 -20.37
N ARG A 119 -11.15 0.68 -20.06
CA ARG A 119 -12.37 0.46 -20.85
C ARG A 119 -13.37 1.61 -20.71
N GLU A 120 -13.58 2.12 -19.50
CA GLU A 120 -14.46 3.28 -19.22
C GLU A 120 -14.01 4.55 -19.99
N ARG A 121 -12.73 4.63 -20.34
CA ARG A 121 -12.13 5.73 -21.12
C ARG A 121 -11.91 5.37 -22.60
N ASP A 122 -12.61 4.36 -23.13
CA ASP A 122 -12.55 3.91 -24.54
C ASP A 122 -11.12 3.60 -25.04
N GLY A 123 -10.23 3.17 -24.17
CA GLY A 123 -8.83 2.88 -24.50
C GLY A 123 -7.97 4.11 -24.84
N LYS A 124 -8.42 5.31 -24.49
CA LYS A 124 -7.71 6.56 -24.85
C LYS A 124 -6.55 6.91 -23.94
N ILE A 125 -6.44 6.26 -22.77
CA ILE A 125 -5.44 6.55 -21.76
C ILE A 125 -4.64 5.28 -21.49
N PRO A 126 -3.33 5.23 -21.83
CA PRO A 126 -2.51 4.04 -21.62
C PRO A 126 -2.29 3.72 -20.15
N ILE A 127 -2.04 2.46 -19.86
CA ILE A 127 -1.72 1.97 -18.53
C ILE A 127 -0.21 1.91 -18.34
N LEU A 128 0.28 2.38 -17.20
CA LEU A 128 1.65 2.18 -16.72
C LEU A 128 1.63 1.43 -15.39
N TYR A 129 2.03 0.17 -15.42
CA TYR A 129 2.22 -0.60 -14.19
C TYR A 129 3.62 -0.35 -13.63
N SER A 130 3.71 0.19 -12.42
CA SER A 130 4.98 0.54 -11.78
C SER A 130 5.23 -0.31 -10.54
N GLY A 131 6.29 -1.10 -10.60
CA GLY A 131 6.76 -1.89 -9.50
C GLY A 131 7.71 -3.00 -9.92
N GLY A 132 8.95 -2.88 -9.48
CA GLY A 132 9.93 -3.96 -9.55
C GLY A 132 9.77 -4.93 -8.37
N ASN A 133 10.88 -5.37 -7.81
CA ASN A 133 10.86 -6.27 -6.66
C ASN A 133 11.49 -5.63 -5.42
N GLY A 134 10.66 -5.40 -4.40
CA GLY A 134 11.09 -4.85 -3.11
C GLY A 134 11.76 -5.88 -2.19
N GLU A 135 12.00 -7.12 -2.59
CA GLU A 135 12.68 -8.11 -1.78
C GLU A 135 14.18 -7.82 -1.64
N LEU A 136 14.79 -8.27 -0.54
CA LEU A 136 16.20 -7.97 -0.26
C LEU A 136 17.16 -8.72 -1.17
N PHE A 137 16.86 -9.98 -1.48
CA PHE A 137 17.75 -10.91 -2.16
C PHE A 137 17.29 -11.33 -3.55
N ASP A 138 16.09 -10.91 -3.94
CA ASP A 138 15.50 -11.22 -5.22
C ASP A 138 15.11 -9.95 -5.97
N ARG A 139 15.41 -9.90 -7.27
CA ARG A 139 15.12 -8.73 -8.11
C ARG A 139 14.25 -9.05 -9.33
N ALA A 140 13.78 -10.29 -9.47
CA ALA A 140 12.96 -10.63 -10.62
C ALA A 140 11.61 -9.90 -10.57
N PRO A 141 11.23 -9.18 -11.63
CA PRO A 141 10.01 -8.37 -11.69
C PRO A 141 8.78 -9.23 -12.01
N ILE A 142 8.52 -10.25 -11.19
CA ILE A 142 7.46 -11.23 -11.43
C ILE A 142 6.11 -10.55 -11.53
N GLU A 143 5.83 -9.64 -10.61
CA GLU A 143 4.55 -8.95 -10.53
C GLU A 143 4.24 -8.17 -11.82
N ALA A 144 5.18 -7.38 -12.32
CA ALA A 144 5.01 -6.60 -13.55
C ALA A 144 4.80 -7.49 -14.78
N ASN A 145 5.51 -8.61 -14.87
CA ASN A 145 5.34 -9.56 -15.96
C ASN A 145 3.98 -10.26 -15.93
N LEU A 146 3.53 -10.67 -14.73
CA LEU A 146 2.19 -11.26 -14.56
C LEU A 146 1.10 -10.27 -14.91
N THR A 147 1.19 -9.02 -14.44
CA THR A 147 0.18 -7.99 -14.74
C THR A 147 0.09 -7.70 -16.21
N ARG A 148 1.26 -7.63 -16.92
CA ARG A 148 1.27 -7.50 -18.38
C ARG A 148 0.57 -8.69 -19.06
N GLY A 149 0.89 -9.93 -18.66
CA GLY A 149 0.24 -11.12 -19.20
C GLY A 149 -1.29 -11.08 -19.02
N TYR A 150 -1.77 -10.74 -17.83
CA TYR A 150 -3.21 -10.59 -17.55
C TYR A 150 -3.86 -9.46 -18.35
N ALA A 151 -3.19 -8.33 -18.50
CA ALA A 151 -3.71 -7.21 -19.28
C ALA A 151 -3.89 -7.58 -20.76
N LEU A 152 -2.86 -8.21 -21.37
CA LEU A 152 -2.91 -8.63 -22.77
C LEU A 152 -4.01 -9.69 -23.02
N THR A 153 -4.13 -10.67 -22.12
CA THR A 153 -5.21 -11.68 -22.22
C THR A 153 -6.60 -11.08 -21.96
N SER A 154 -6.68 -9.93 -21.29
CA SER A 154 -7.92 -9.17 -21.09
C SER A 154 -8.26 -8.24 -22.26
N GLY A 155 -7.49 -8.28 -23.36
CA GLY A 155 -7.72 -7.51 -24.57
C GLY A 155 -7.13 -6.10 -24.58
N ILE A 156 -6.21 -5.77 -23.65
CA ILE A 156 -5.47 -4.51 -23.71
C ILE A 156 -4.36 -4.63 -24.76
N PRO A 157 -4.27 -3.71 -25.74
CA PRO A 157 -3.17 -3.70 -26.71
C PRO A 157 -1.81 -3.57 -26.03
N GLU A 158 -0.81 -4.24 -26.55
CA GLU A 158 0.57 -4.18 -26.00
C GLU A 158 1.15 -2.76 -26.03
N SER A 159 0.80 -1.97 -27.03
CA SER A 159 1.16 -0.54 -27.17
C SER A 159 0.67 0.32 -26.01
N ASP A 160 -0.42 -0.09 -25.35
CA ASP A 160 -1.14 0.68 -24.35
C ASP A 160 -0.85 0.19 -22.92
N PHE A 161 -0.02 -0.86 -22.76
CA PHE A 161 0.38 -1.38 -21.46
C PHE A 161 1.89 -1.33 -21.27
N MET A 162 2.34 -0.33 -20.52
CA MET A 162 3.74 -0.14 -20.14
C MET A 162 4.03 -0.76 -18.77
N ILE A 163 5.25 -1.24 -18.57
CA ILE A 163 5.74 -1.74 -17.27
C ILE A 163 7.01 -1.03 -16.85
N GLU A 164 7.10 -0.69 -15.58
CA GLU A 164 8.31 -0.27 -14.88
C GLU A 164 8.70 -1.38 -13.89
N THR A 165 9.95 -1.83 -13.91
CA THR A 165 10.41 -3.05 -13.25
C THR A 165 11.62 -2.86 -12.33
N THR A 166 12.12 -1.63 -12.17
CA THR A 166 13.39 -1.35 -11.49
C THR A 166 13.23 -0.87 -10.05
N SER A 167 12.07 -0.31 -9.75
CA SER A 167 11.74 0.27 -8.44
C SER A 167 11.61 -0.78 -7.34
N ARG A 168 11.91 -0.37 -6.10
CA ARG A 168 11.93 -1.25 -4.90
C ARG A 168 11.03 -0.76 -3.78
N ASN A 169 10.48 0.42 -3.90
CA ASN A 169 9.60 1.08 -2.92
C ASN A 169 8.78 2.17 -3.60
N THR A 170 7.75 2.67 -2.91
CA THR A 170 6.81 3.65 -3.47
C THR A 170 7.48 4.93 -3.98
N TYR A 171 8.54 5.40 -3.32
CA TYR A 171 9.27 6.60 -3.78
C TYR A 171 9.96 6.33 -5.13
N GLU A 172 10.59 5.17 -5.26
CA GLU A 172 11.23 4.77 -6.52
C GLU A 172 10.19 4.52 -7.61
N ASN A 173 9.04 3.88 -7.29
CA ASN A 173 7.94 3.70 -8.24
C ASN A 173 7.55 5.05 -8.87
N ILE A 174 7.25 6.04 -8.06
CA ILE A 174 6.84 7.37 -8.54
C ILE A 174 7.94 8.06 -9.33
N ARG A 175 9.19 7.96 -8.87
CA ARG A 175 10.33 8.56 -9.57
C ARG A 175 10.57 7.93 -10.95
N GLU A 176 10.54 6.60 -11.04
CA GLU A 176 10.73 5.91 -12.33
C GLU A 176 9.50 6.08 -13.24
N THR A 177 8.28 6.11 -12.67
CA THR A 177 7.07 6.52 -13.40
C THR A 177 7.26 7.89 -14.06
N LYS A 178 7.70 8.91 -13.30
CA LYS A 178 7.92 10.25 -13.85
C LYS A 178 8.89 10.24 -15.03
N LYS A 179 10.01 9.53 -14.94
CA LYS A 179 10.98 9.44 -16.05
C LYS A 179 10.36 8.86 -17.34
N ILE A 180 9.50 7.83 -17.20
CA ILE A 180 8.80 7.23 -18.33
C ILE A 180 7.83 8.23 -18.94
N LEU A 181 7.10 8.98 -18.11
CA LEU A 181 6.16 10.00 -18.57
C LEU A 181 6.88 11.18 -19.23
N ASP A 182 7.97 11.69 -18.64
CA ASP A 182 8.82 12.76 -19.21
C ASP A 182 9.33 12.39 -20.61
N HIS A 183 9.66 11.10 -20.82
CA HIS A 183 10.10 10.62 -22.13
C HIS A 183 8.94 10.46 -23.12
N LYS A 184 7.79 9.96 -22.66
CA LYS A 184 6.64 9.66 -23.54
C LYS A 184 5.80 10.89 -23.85
N PHE A 185 5.71 11.84 -22.92
CA PHE A 185 4.89 13.05 -23.00
C PHE A 185 5.70 14.31 -22.66
N PRO A 186 6.74 14.65 -23.45
CA PRO A 186 7.72 15.68 -23.09
C PRO A 186 7.16 17.10 -23.01
N SER A 187 5.95 17.33 -23.51
CA SER A 187 5.29 18.65 -23.52
C SER A 187 4.44 18.93 -22.28
N SER A 188 4.33 17.98 -21.37
CA SER A 188 3.44 18.06 -20.19
C SER A 188 4.24 18.26 -18.91
N ASP A 189 3.97 19.33 -18.18
CA ASP A 189 4.52 19.59 -16.85
C ASP A 189 3.53 20.46 -16.06
N PRO A 190 2.93 19.97 -14.97
CA PRO A 190 3.04 18.61 -14.41
C PRO A 190 2.25 17.57 -15.23
N HIS A 191 2.71 16.30 -15.20
CA HIS A 191 1.96 15.19 -15.76
C HIS A 191 0.73 14.89 -14.91
N HIS A 192 -0.45 14.95 -15.51
CA HIS A 192 -1.70 14.50 -14.90
C HIS A 192 -1.85 12.98 -15.05
N ILE A 193 -1.99 12.27 -13.94
CA ILE A 193 -2.08 10.80 -13.94
C ILE A 193 -3.26 10.34 -13.10
N ILE A 194 -3.96 9.29 -13.52
CA ILE A 194 -4.86 8.56 -12.64
C ILE A 194 -3.99 7.59 -11.83
N LEU A 195 -3.89 7.79 -10.52
CA LEU A 195 -3.02 7.00 -9.65
C LEU A 195 -3.81 5.93 -8.91
N ILE A 196 -3.52 4.66 -9.20
CA ILE A 196 -4.18 3.50 -8.58
C ILE A 196 -3.25 2.82 -7.58
N THR A 197 -3.73 2.68 -6.36
CA THR A 197 -3.11 1.87 -5.30
C THR A 197 -4.18 1.45 -4.27
N SER A 198 -3.82 0.65 -3.26
CA SER A 198 -4.77 0.32 -2.17
C SER A 198 -5.18 1.58 -1.42
N SER A 199 -6.44 1.63 -0.98
CA SER A 199 -7.03 2.77 -0.29
C SER A 199 -6.18 3.30 0.86
N ILE A 200 -5.67 2.43 1.73
CA ILE A 200 -4.80 2.82 2.85
C ILE A 200 -3.41 3.33 2.42
N HIS A 201 -2.92 2.95 1.25
CA HIS A 201 -1.64 3.43 0.70
C HIS A 201 -1.78 4.77 -0.03
N MET A 202 -2.98 5.14 -0.46
CA MET A 202 -3.25 6.28 -1.32
C MET A 202 -2.71 7.60 -0.75
N PRO A 203 -2.91 7.95 0.55
CA PRO A 203 -2.39 9.22 1.09
C PRO A 203 -0.88 9.36 0.89
N ARG A 204 -0.11 8.31 1.19
CA ARG A 204 1.35 8.32 1.04
C ARG A 204 1.78 8.40 -0.43
N ALA A 205 1.11 7.67 -1.30
CA ALA A 205 1.42 7.67 -2.74
C ALA A 205 1.17 9.05 -3.38
N VAL A 206 0.05 9.69 -3.05
CA VAL A 206 -0.30 11.04 -3.52
C VAL A 206 0.72 12.07 -3.05
N LEU A 207 1.12 12.04 -1.77
CA LEU A 207 2.11 12.98 -1.24
C LEU A 207 3.46 12.84 -1.97
N ILE A 208 3.91 11.60 -2.21
CA ILE A 208 5.15 11.35 -2.95
C ILE A 208 5.03 11.81 -4.41
N ALA A 209 3.88 11.53 -5.07
CA ALA A 209 3.65 11.92 -6.46
C ALA A 209 3.67 13.46 -6.63
N LYS A 210 2.97 14.19 -5.76
CA LYS A 210 2.99 15.66 -5.74
C LYS A 210 4.40 16.21 -5.51
N LYS A 211 5.15 15.64 -4.57
CA LYS A 211 6.55 16.04 -4.30
C LYS A 211 7.48 15.79 -5.49
N ALA A 212 7.18 14.77 -6.28
CA ALA A 212 7.93 14.47 -7.52
C ALA A 212 7.52 15.35 -8.71
N GLY A 213 6.55 16.26 -8.55
CA GLY A 213 6.07 17.12 -9.61
C GLY A 213 5.02 16.47 -10.53
N LEU A 214 4.35 15.41 -10.06
CA LEU A 214 3.18 14.85 -10.75
C LEU A 214 1.89 15.47 -10.20
N ALA A 215 0.84 15.51 -11.03
CA ALA A 215 -0.52 15.88 -10.65
C ALA A 215 -1.41 14.61 -10.57
N PRO A 216 -1.39 13.88 -9.44
CA PRO A 216 -2.14 12.64 -9.32
C PRO A 216 -3.63 12.90 -9.09
N ILE A 217 -4.47 12.23 -9.86
CA ILE A 217 -5.90 12.03 -9.65
C ILE A 217 -6.02 10.70 -8.91
N PRO A 218 -6.34 10.68 -7.61
CA PRO A 218 -6.36 9.44 -6.84
C PRO A 218 -7.56 8.56 -7.20
N GLU A 219 -7.29 7.30 -7.51
CA GLU A 219 -8.28 6.26 -7.77
C GLU A 219 -7.98 5.07 -6.87
N PRO A 220 -8.45 5.08 -5.61
CA PRO A 220 -8.15 4.01 -4.66
C PRO A 220 -8.87 2.71 -5.02
N ALA A 221 -8.15 1.60 -4.90
CA ALA A 221 -8.65 0.25 -4.96
C ALA A 221 -8.43 -0.47 -3.63
N ASP A 222 -8.86 -1.74 -3.51
CA ASP A 222 -8.55 -2.58 -2.36
C ASP A 222 -8.93 -1.93 -1.02
N PHE A 223 -10.20 -1.54 -0.88
CA PHE A 223 -10.74 -0.96 0.35
C PHE A 223 -10.79 -1.99 1.47
N LEU A 224 -10.44 -1.58 2.69
CA LEU A 224 -10.48 -2.41 3.89
C LEU A 224 -11.73 -2.18 4.73
N VAL A 225 -12.37 -1.02 4.67
CA VAL A 225 -13.64 -0.77 5.35
C VAL A 225 -14.73 -1.60 4.69
N ARG A 226 -15.32 -2.53 5.45
CA ARG A 226 -16.40 -3.41 4.97
C ARG A 226 -17.79 -2.95 5.42
N SER A 227 -17.88 -2.34 6.60
CA SER A 227 -19.14 -1.90 7.21
C SER A 227 -18.91 -0.74 8.15
N THR A 228 -19.92 0.10 8.31
CA THR A 228 -19.95 1.20 9.30
C THR A 228 -20.76 0.84 10.56
N SER A 229 -21.40 -0.33 10.59
CA SER A 229 -22.14 -0.85 11.73
C SER A 229 -21.33 -1.99 12.39
N PHE A 230 -21.32 -1.99 13.72
CA PHE A 230 -20.62 -3.01 14.53
C PHE A 230 -21.64 -3.92 15.19
N GLY A 231 -21.44 -5.24 15.00
CA GLY A 231 -22.14 -6.28 15.75
C GLY A 231 -21.32 -6.71 16.98
N LEU A 232 -21.90 -7.58 17.80
CA LEU A 232 -21.24 -8.08 19.01
C LEU A 232 -19.90 -8.77 18.69
N LEU A 233 -19.82 -9.49 17.57
CA LEU A 233 -18.61 -10.22 17.15
C LEU A 233 -17.44 -9.31 16.81
N ASP A 234 -17.67 -8.06 16.42
CA ASP A 234 -16.61 -7.09 16.08
C ASP A 234 -15.82 -6.64 17.31
N PHE A 235 -16.31 -6.92 18.53
CA PHE A 235 -15.60 -6.66 19.78
C PHE A 235 -14.73 -7.84 20.23
N PHE A 236 -14.79 -8.99 19.56
CA PHE A 236 -13.87 -10.08 19.81
C PHE A 236 -12.58 -9.93 19.01
N PRO A 237 -11.41 -10.28 19.60
CA PRO A 237 -10.14 -10.20 18.90
C PRO A 237 -10.10 -11.08 17.64
N SER A 238 -9.67 -10.50 16.53
CA SER A 238 -9.51 -11.19 15.24
C SER A 238 -8.10 -10.99 14.70
N ALA A 239 -7.49 -12.06 14.19
CA ALA A 239 -6.17 -12.00 13.55
C ALA A 239 -6.17 -11.13 12.28
N GLU A 240 -7.24 -11.17 11.47
CA GLU A 240 -7.40 -10.33 10.29
C GLU A 240 -7.48 -8.85 10.68
N THR A 241 -8.27 -8.53 11.71
CA THR A 241 -8.42 -7.18 12.24
C THR A 241 -7.09 -6.62 12.75
N PHE A 242 -6.33 -7.43 13.50
CA PHE A 242 -4.99 -7.06 13.97
C PHE A 242 -4.01 -6.83 12.83
N LEU A 243 -4.04 -7.67 11.78
CA LEU A 243 -3.23 -7.49 10.59
C LEU A 243 -3.55 -6.17 9.88
N ASN A 244 -4.83 -5.85 9.70
CA ASN A 244 -5.27 -4.61 9.04
C ASN A 244 -4.90 -3.38 9.87
N SER A 245 -5.07 -3.41 11.19
CA SER A 245 -4.60 -2.34 12.10
C SER A 245 -3.09 -2.15 12.00
N THR A 246 -2.32 -3.25 11.95
CA THR A 246 -0.86 -3.20 11.76
C THR A 246 -0.49 -2.58 10.40
N ARG A 247 -1.21 -2.90 9.33
CA ARG A 247 -1.01 -2.30 8.00
C ARG A 247 -1.26 -0.79 8.03
N CYS A 248 -2.32 -0.33 8.68
CA CYS A 248 -2.61 1.10 8.81
C CYS A 248 -1.52 1.84 9.58
N LEU A 249 -1.09 1.30 10.72
CA LEU A 249 0.02 1.88 11.50
C LEU A 249 1.33 1.89 10.71
N ASN A 250 1.59 0.85 9.91
CA ASN A 250 2.72 0.80 9.00
C ASN A 250 2.70 1.92 7.93
N GLU A 251 1.52 2.33 7.45
CA GLU A 251 1.39 3.46 6.54
C GLU A 251 1.66 4.79 7.25
N TRP A 252 1.12 5.00 8.46
CA TRP A 252 1.42 6.18 9.26
C TRP A 252 2.92 6.31 9.57
N VAL A 253 3.56 5.21 9.99
CA VAL A 253 5.02 5.17 10.19
C VAL A 253 5.76 5.49 8.88
N GLY A 254 5.26 4.99 7.75
CA GLY A 254 5.80 5.28 6.42
C GLY A 254 5.71 6.77 6.07
N ILE A 255 4.57 7.40 6.29
CA ILE A 255 4.35 8.83 6.04
C ILE A 255 5.31 9.67 6.90
N VAL A 256 5.40 9.40 8.20
CA VAL A 256 6.31 10.11 9.11
C VAL A 256 7.77 9.93 8.68
N ALA A 257 8.17 8.70 8.38
CA ALA A 257 9.55 8.42 7.95
C ALA A 257 9.90 9.16 6.64
N TYR A 258 9.01 9.16 5.65
CA TYR A 258 9.25 9.87 4.39
C TYR A 258 9.26 11.39 4.57
N ARG A 259 8.45 11.94 5.48
CA ARG A 259 8.49 13.36 5.83
C ARG A 259 9.85 13.75 6.46
N ILE A 260 10.35 12.98 7.42
CA ILE A 260 11.66 13.20 8.05
C ILE A 260 12.80 13.12 7.01
N MET A 261 12.66 12.24 6.01
CA MET A 261 13.64 12.10 4.92
C MET A 261 13.52 13.18 3.82
N GLY A 262 12.60 14.13 3.93
CA GLY A 262 12.36 15.16 2.91
C GLY A 262 11.79 14.61 1.58
N ARG A 263 11.09 13.47 1.62
CA ARG A 263 10.51 12.78 0.44
C ARG A 263 9.01 13.02 0.26
N LEU A 264 8.39 13.76 1.19
CA LEU A 264 7.01 14.25 1.14
C LEU A 264 6.98 15.76 1.16
#